data_638d9e0bc0b15051f0f30711bb4cd299
#
_entry.id   638d9e0bc0b15051f0f30711bb4cd299
#
_cell.length_a   1.000
_cell.length_b   1.000
_cell.length_c   1.000
_cell.angle_alpha   90.00
_cell.angle_beta   90.00
_cell.angle_gamma   90.00
#
_symmetry.space_group_name_H-M   'P 1'
#
loop_
_entity.id
_entity.type
_entity.pdbx_description
1 polymer ?
#
loop_
_entity_poly.entity_id
_entity_poly.type
_entity_poly.pdbx_seq_one_letter_code
_entity_poly.pdbx_strand_id
1 'polypeptide(L)'
;SSLDVLRLLPTNVFMSKISKRYNVSNWLACFNKDDFGIVIEKPYCISSINTNANSLQKTFNELINFINNEFQVQVNNDLQITVPVIVRNVRGQEALNEVLANISNNILVKNLNLKTIQNNDIQLSVQVLGSKIDFRKIMIANEEFDHSPDDEDRIGLSFIYKKRI
;
A
#
# COMPACT_ATOMS: atom_id res chain seq x y z
N SER A 1 29.27 22.73 -23.27
CA SER A 1 29.87 22.46 -21.95
C SER A 1 28.95 21.52 -21.15
N SER A 2 29.50 20.73 -20.22
CA SER A 2 28.73 19.79 -19.41
C SER A 2 27.63 20.44 -18.56
N LEU A 3 27.73 21.75 -18.33
CA LEU A 3 26.75 22.56 -17.59
C LEU A 3 25.44 22.80 -18.38
N ASP A 4 25.48 22.82 -19.70
CA ASP A 4 24.32 23.09 -20.54
C ASP A 4 23.43 21.86 -20.65
N VAL A 5 24.02 20.68 -20.55
CA VAL A 5 23.30 19.37 -20.56
C VAL A 5 22.47 19.21 -19.30
N LEU A 6 22.97 19.60 -18.13
CA LEU A 6 22.25 19.51 -16.86
C LEU A 6 21.00 20.42 -16.80
N ARG A 7 20.93 21.46 -17.62
CA ARG A 7 19.76 22.35 -17.72
C ARG A 7 18.60 21.73 -18.51
N LEU A 8 18.86 20.73 -19.34
CA LEU A 8 17.86 20.05 -20.16
C LEU A 8 17.24 18.84 -19.45
N LEU A 9 17.87 18.35 -18.38
CA LEU A 9 17.32 17.22 -17.64
C LEU A 9 16.10 17.66 -16.81
N PRO A 10 15.07 16.82 -16.74
CA PRO A 10 13.93 17.08 -15.88
C PRO A 10 14.37 17.30 -14.43
N THR A 11 13.91 18.38 -13.85
CA THR A 11 14.19 18.72 -12.46
C THR A 11 13.17 18.07 -11.54
N ASN A 12 13.49 17.95 -10.23
CA ASN A 12 12.54 17.50 -9.22
C ASN A 12 11.23 18.32 -9.25
N VAL A 13 11.30 19.60 -9.56
CA VAL A 13 10.13 20.48 -9.69
C VAL A 13 9.23 20.06 -10.86
N PHE A 14 9.83 19.72 -12.00
CA PHE A 14 9.10 19.27 -13.18
C PHE A 14 8.42 17.92 -12.92
N MET A 15 9.18 16.96 -12.36
CA MET A 15 8.65 15.64 -12.01
C MET A 15 7.55 15.71 -10.94
N SER A 16 7.68 16.60 -9.96
CA SER A 16 6.62 16.84 -8.97
C SER A 16 5.33 17.40 -9.58
N LYS A 17 5.40 18.19 -10.64
CA LYS A 17 4.21 18.66 -11.37
C LYS A 17 3.54 17.52 -12.15
N ILE A 18 4.34 16.66 -12.78
CA ILE A 18 3.81 15.47 -13.49
C ILE A 18 3.16 14.51 -12.50
N SER A 19 3.83 14.18 -11.40
CA SER A 19 3.30 13.25 -10.39
C SER A 19 1.96 13.70 -9.81
N LYS A 20 1.80 14.99 -9.56
CA LYS A 20 0.52 15.56 -9.12
C LYS A 20 -0.60 15.37 -10.15
N ARG A 21 -0.30 15.49 -11.44
CA ARG A 21 -1.27 15.29 -12.52
C ARG A 21 -1.81 13.85 -12.54
N TYR A 22 -0.97 12.88 -12.17
CA TYR A 22 -1.34 11.46 -12.13
C TYR A 22 -1.71 10.98 -10.73
N ASN A 23 -1.82 11.90 -9.75
CA ASN A 23 -2.13 11.59 -8.34
C ASN A 23 -1.16 10.56 -7.74
N VAL A 24 0.13 10.67 -8.08
CA VAL A 24 1.20 9.80 -7.59
C VAL A 24 2.03 10.55 -6.57
N SER A 25 2.12 10.06 -5.34
CA SER A 25 2.92 10.68 -4.27
C SER A 25 4.40 10.31 -4.34
N ASN A 26 4.69 9.06 -4.71
CA ASN A 26 6.06 8.54 -4.81
C ASN A 26 6.41 8.24 -6.27
N TRP A 27 7.56 8.71 -6.71
CA TRP A 27 8.02 8.52 -8.08
C TRP A 27 9.55 8.41 -8.15
N LEU A 28 10.01 7.65 -9.11
CA LEU A 28 11.40 7.53 -9.52
C LEU A 28 11.47 7.74 -11.04
N ALA A 29 12.32 8.65 -11.49
CA ALA A 29 12.57 8.86 -12.90
C ALA A 29 14.05 8.64 -13.19
N CYS A 30 14.34 7.73 -14.10
CA CYS A 30 15.70 7.43 -14.55
C CYS A 30 15.84 7.79 -16.03
N PHE A 31 16.91 8.45 -16.36
CA PHE A 31 17.21 8.91 -17.71
C PHE A 31 18.45 8.16 -18.22
N ASN A 32 18.29 7.53 -19.37
CA ASN A 32 19.39 6.88 -20.06
C ASN A 32 19.88 7.78 -21.21
N LYS A 33 21.03 7.47 -21.69
CA LYS A 33 21.77 8.17 -22.74
C LYS A 33 20.94 8.43 -24.01
N ASP A 34 20.06 7.52 -24.36
CA ASP A 34 19.37 7.50 -25.64
C ASP A 34 18.03 8.27 -25.63
N ASP A 35 17.48 8.62 -24.46
CA ASP A 35 16.15 9.19 -24.34
C ASP A 35 16.09 10.69 -24.79
N PHE A 36 17.24 11.36 -24.82
CA PHE A 36 17.33 12.80 -25.16
C PHE A 36 18.37 13.12 -26.21
N GLY A 37 18.99 12.12 -26.87
CA GLY A 37 20.10 12.34 -27.82
C GLY A 37 21.37 12.91 -27.18
N ILE A 38 21.46 12.89 -25.86
CA ILE A 38 22.58 13.41 -25.08
C ILE A 38 23.39 12.24 -24.53
N VAL A 39 24.69 12.26 -24.75
CA VAL A 39 25.60 11.25 -24.21
C VAL A 39 25.80 11.49 -22.72
N ILE A 40 25.01 10.80 -21.88
CA ILE A 40 25.21 10.74 -20.44
C ILE A 40 26.06 9.48 -20.16
N GLU A 41 27.26 9.66 -19.66
CA GLU A 41 28.16 8.52 -19.39
C GLU A 41 27.62 7.54 -18.34
N LYS A 42 26.72 8.01 -17.46
CA LYS A 42 26.06 7.20 -16.41
C LYS A 42 24.59 7.54 -16.35
N PRO A 43 23.71 6.55 -16.17
CA PRO A 43 22.29 6.80 -15.98
C PRO A 43 22.08 7.72 -14.76
N TYR A 44 21.21 8.71 -14.94
CA TYR A 44 20.87 9.69 -13.92
C TYR A 44 19.45 9.43 -13.43
N CYS A 45 19.26 9.28 -12.12
CA CYS A 45 17.96 9.10 -11.52
C CYS A 45 17.63 10.21 -10.53
N ILE A 46 16.37 10.64 -10.55
CA ILE A 46 15.77 11.53 -9.56
C ILE A 46 14.52 10.90 -8.99
N SER A 47 14.23 11.16 -7.73
CA SER A 47 13.05 10.61 -7.07
C SER A 47 12.41 11.62 -6.11
N SER A 48 11.14 11.35 -5.75
CA SER A 48 10.46 12.07 -4.68
C SER A 48 11.05 11.73 -3.30
N ILE A 49 11.70 10.59 -3.18
CA ILE A 49 12.44 10.16 -2.01
C ILE A 49 13.82 10.81 -2.10
N ASN A 50 14.22 11.51 -1.06
CA ASN A 50 15.50 12.22 -1.04
C ASN A 50 16.64 11.20 -0.98
N THR A 51 17.10 10.74 -2.16
CA THR A 51 18.19 9.78 -2.28
C THR A 51 19.47 10.52 -2.68
N ASN A 52 20.51 10.39 -1.88
CA ASN A 52 21.85 10.90 -2.20
C ASN A 52 22.63 9.91 -3.09
N ALA A 53 21.93 9.15 -3.91
CA ALA A 53 22.53 8.05 -4.65
C ALA A 53 23.12 8.54 -5.98
N ASN A 54 24.40 8.31 -6.14
CA ASN A 54 25.16 8.65 -7.37
C ASN A 54 25.13 7.54 -8.43
N SER A 55 24.38 6.46 -8.21
CA SER A 55 24.25 5.35 -9.16
C SER A 55 22.85 4.77 -9.16
N LEU A 56 22.42 4.26 -10.31
CA LEU A 56 21.12 3.61 -10.50
C LEU A 56 20.88 2.49 -9.48
N GLN A 57 21.90 1.64 -9.28
CA GLN A 57 21.81 0.51 -8.35
C GLN A 57 21.58 0.96 -6.90
N LYS A 58 22.28 2.01 -6.49
CA LYS A 58 22.12 2.54 -5.14
C LYS A 58 20.74 3.17 -4.94
N THR A 59 20.27 3.96 -5.92
CA THR A 59 18.93 4.54 -5.90
C THR A 59 17.85 3.46 -5.85
N PHE A 60 18.02 2.38 -6.61
CA PHE A 60 17.08 1.26 -6.62
C PHE A 60 17.05 0.52 -5.28
N ASN A 61 18.22 0.26 -4.69
CA ASN A 61 18.30 -0.36 -3.37
C ASN A 61 17.68 0.50 -2.26
N GLU A 62 17.90 1.83 -2.31
CA GLU A 62 17.29 2.77 -1.38
C GLU A 62 15.77 2.81 -1.53
N LEU A 63 15.25 2.74 -2.77
CA LEU A 63 13.82 2.64 -3.05
C LEU A 63 13.22 1.34 -2.50
N ILE A 64 13.88 0.20 -2.73
CA ILE A 64 13.46 -1.10 -2.19
C ILE A 64 13.44 -1.05 -0.65
N ASN A 65 14.46 -0.50 -0.03
CA ASN A 65 14.52 -0.37 1.43
C ASN A 65 13.42 0.54 1.96
N PHE A 66 13.14 1.65 1.28
CA PHE A 66 12.02 2.53 1.63
C PHE A 66 10.68 1.82 1.53
N ILE A 67 10.42 1.12 0.42
CA ILE A 67 9.19 0.34 0.22
C ILE A 67 9.06 -0.73 1.30
N ASN A 68 10.12 -1.48 1.56
CA ASN A 68 10.11 -2.51 2.60
C ASN A 68 9.80 -1.91 3.98
N ASN A 69 10.43 -0.80 4.36
CA ASN A 69 10.20 -0.16 5.65
C ASN A 69 8.78 0.41 5.78
N GLU A 70 8.24 1.00 4.70
CA GLU A 70 6.91 1.60 4.71
C GLU A 70 5.79 0.54 4.69
N PHE A 71 6.01 -0.56 3.94
CA PHE A 71 4.99 -1.59 3.72
C PHE A 71 5.29 -2.91 4.45
N GLN A 72 6.37 -2.97 5.23
CA GLN A 72 6.71 -4.18 5.99
C GLN A 72 5.61 -4.49 7.01
N VAL A 73 5.01 -5.66 6.84
CA VAL A 73 4.08 -6.23 7.81
C VAL A 73 4.88 -7.21 8.67
N GLN A 74 4.96 -6.93 9.97
CA GLN A 74 5.63 -7.83 10.90
C GLN A 74 4.65 -8.86 11.45
N VAL A 75 4.84 -10.12 11.09
CA VAL A 75 4.16 -11.23 11.74
C VAL A 75 4.88 -11.52 13.05
N ASN A 76 4.25 -11.14 14.16
CA ASN A 76 4.76 -11.46 15.48
C ASN A 76 3.89 -12.55 16.12
N ASN A 77 4.39 -13.77 16.13
CA ASN A 77 3.66 -14.93 16.66
C ASN A 77 3.43 -14.83 18.18
N ASP A 78 4.24 -14.06 18.89
CA ASP A 78 4.11 -13.87 20.34
C ASP A 78 3.06 -12.81 20.68
N LEU A 79 2.74 -11.93 19.75
CA LEU A 79 1.73 -10.89 19.91
C LEU A 79 0.43 -11.31 19.25
N GLN A 80 -0.50 -11.80 20.05
CA GLN A 80 -1.84 -12.14 19.60
C GLN A 80 -2.85 -11.14 20.16
N ILE A 81 -3.57 -10.48 19.28
CA ILE A 81 -4.64 -9.56 19.65
C ILE A 81 -5.96 -10.00 19.01
N THR A 82 -7.05 -9.67 19.67
CA THR A 82 -8.40 -9.86 19.11
C THR A 82 -8.91 -8.52 18.64
N VAL A 83 -9.18 -8.40 17.34
CA VAL A 83 -9.64 -7.18 16.70
C VAL A 83 -11.11 -7.36 16.30
N PRO A 84 -12.02 -6.54 16.82
CA PRO A 84 -13.38 -6.46 16.27
C PRO A 84 -13.31 -5.83 14.87
N VAL A 85 -14.02 -6.47 13.93
CA VAL A 85 -14.05 -6.04 12.53
C VAL A 85 -15.49 -5.97 12.06
N ILE A 86 -15.85 -4.88 11.42
CA ILE A 86 -17.11 -4.73 10.70
C ILE A 86 -16.81 -4.71 9.20
N VAL A 87 -17.53 -5.52 8.44
CA VAL A 87 -17.51 -5.44 6.98
C VAL A 87 -18.90 -5.11 6.49
N ARG A 88 -19.01 -4.01 5.79
CA ARG A 88 -20.26 -3.48 5.24
C ARG A 88 -20.44 -3.88 3.78
N ASN A 89 -21.69 -3.80 3.32
CA ASN A 89 -22.09 -4.08 1.94
C ASN A 89 -21.89 -5.54 1.51
N VAL A 90 -21.99 -6.49 2.43
CA VAL A 90 -21.89 -7.93 2.18
C VAL A 90 -23.28 -8.46 1.80
N ARG A 91 -23.57 -8.58 0.49
CA ARG A 91 -24.88 -8.94 -0.01
C ARG A 91 -24.94 -10.37 -0.50
N GLY A 92 -25.71 -11.19 0.20
CA GLY A 92 -25.94 -12.59 -0.15
C GLY A 92 -24.86 -13.54 0.34
N GLN A 93 -25.14 -14.83 0.21
CA GLN A 93 -24.29 -15.90 0.76
C GLN A 93 -22.93 -16.00 0.07
N GLU A 94 -22.88 -15.73 -1.23
CA GLU A 94 -21.64 -15.75 -2.01
C GLU A 94 -20.65 -14.69 -1.52
N ALA A 95 -21.12 -13.43 -1.40
CA ALA A 95 -20.30 -12.33 -0.88
C ALA A 95 -19.84 -12.61 0.57
N LEU A 96 -20.72 -13.19 1.39
CA LEU A 96 -20.33 -13.58 2.74
C LEU A 96 -19.20 -14.61 2.73
N ASN A 97 -19.30 -15.66 1.91
CA ASN A 97 -18.27 -16.68 1.80
C ASN A 97 -16.94 -16.11 1.28
N GLU A 98 -16.98 -15.22 0.28
CA GLU A 98 -15.81 -14.56 -0.26
C GLU A 98 -15.11 -13.69 0.79
N VAL A 99 -15.86 -12.86 1.52
CA VAL A 99 -15.32 -12.01 2.59
C VAL A 99 -14.68 -12.84 3.69
N LEU A 100 -15.36 -13.90 4.15
CA LEU A 100 -14.82 -14.78 5.19
C LEU A 100 -13.56 -15.50 4.71
N ALA A 101 -13.52 -15.97 3.46
CA ALA A 101 -12.35 -16.61 2.86
C ALA A 101 -11.18 -15.62 2.74
N ASN A 102 -11.42 -14.41 2.23
CA ASN A 102 -10.40 -13.40 2.08
C ASN A 102 -9.76 -12.99 3.41
N ILE A 103 -10.58 -12.84 4.45
CA ILE A 103 -10.06 -12.50 5.77
C ILE A 103 -9.32 -13.69 6.39
N SER A 104 -9.87 -14.90 6.31
CA SER A 104 -9.25 -16.09 6.90
C SER A 104 -7.94 -16.51 6.23
N ASN A 105 -7.78 -16.23 4.92
CA ASN A 105 -6.56 -16.50 4.18
C ASN A 105 -5.48 -15.44 4.37
N ASN A 106 -5.75 -14.38 5.13
CA ASN A 106 -4.75 -13.37 5.43
C ASN A 106 -3.67 -13.95 6.37
N ILE A 107 -2.40 -13.73 6.02
CA ILE A 107 -1.23 -14.26 6.75
C ILE A 107 -1.20 -13.90 8.24
N LEU A 108 -1.80 -12.77 8.62
CA LEU A 108 -1.87 -12.33 10.01
C LEU A 108 -3.06 -12.95 10.77
N VAL A 109 -3.99 -13.61 10.10
CA VAL A 109 -5.19 -14.13 10.76
C VAL A 109 -4.96 -15.54 11.25
N LYS A 110 -5.04 -15.73 12.57
CA LYS A 110 -4.98 -17.03 13.23
C LYS A 110 -6.35 -17.67 13.35
N ASN A 111 -7.36 -16.87 13.66
CA ASN A 111 -8.74 -17.35 13.86
C ASN A 111 -9.74 -16.25 13.50
N LEU A 112 -10.89 -16.67 13.00
CA LEU A 112 -11.99 -15.79 12.58
C LEU A 112 -13.30 -16.33 13.17
N ASN A 113 -14.01 -15.47 13.89
CA ASN A 113 -15.33 -15.81 14.43
C ASN A 113 -16.37 -14.80 13.92
N LEU A 114 -17.38 -15.28 13.23
CA LEU A 114 -18.55 -14.50 12.87
C LEU A 114 -19.41 -14.28 14.11
N LYS A 115 -19.68 -13.05 14.46
CA LYS A 115 -20.48 -12.66 15.63
C LYS A 115 -21.93 -12.40 15.27
N THR A 116 -22.13 -11.55 14.25
CA THR A 116 -23.46 -11.08 13.89
C THR A 116 -23.53 -10.80 12.39
N ILE A 117 -24.68 -11.07 11.81
CA ILE A 117 -25.04 -10.59 10.47
C ILE A 117 -26.29 -9.73 10.67
N GLN A 118 -26.21 -8.47 10.27
CA GLN A 118 -27.31 -7.54 10.39
C GLN A 118 -27.46 -6.73 9.12
N ASN A 119 -28.55 -6.87 8.42
CA ASN A 119 -28.78 -6.32 7.08
C ASN A 119 -27.72 -6.82 6.08
N ASN A 120 -26.85 -5.92 5.61
CA ASN A 120 -25.73 -6.24 4.72
C ASN A 120 -24.36 -6.05 5.43
N ASP A 121 -24.36 -5.95 6.73
CA ASP A 121 -23.16 -5.77 7.53
C ASP A 121 -22.89 -7.02 8.35
N ILE A 122 -21.63 -7.39 8.44
CA ILE A 122 -21.17 -8.49 9.26
C ILE A 122 -20.21 -7.99 10.33
N GLN A 123 -20.35 -8.53 11.52
CA GLN A 123 -19.44 -8.28 12.62
C GLN A 123 -18.62 -9.54 12.90
N LEU A 124 -17.33 -9.37 12.93
CA LEU A 124 -16.36 -10.43 13.10
C LEU A 124 -15.49 -10.15 14.33
N SER A 125 -14.99 -11.21 14.91
CA SER A 125 -13.91 -11.18 15.89
C SER A 125 -12.73 -11.90 15.28
N VAL A 126 -11.67 -11.16 14.98
CA VAL A 126 -10.49 -11.67 14.27
C VAL A 126 -9.32 -11.73 15.23
N GLN A 127 -8.75 -12.92 15.39
CA GLN A 127 -7.49 -13.08 16.13
C GLN A 127 -6.33 -12.89 15.20
N VAL A 128 -5.54 -11.85 15.47
CA VAL A 128 -4.46 -11.36 14.59
C VAL A 128 -3.11 -11.58 15.26
N LEU A 129 -2.14 -12.04 14.49
CA LEU A 129 -0.73 -12.15 14.85
C LEU A 129 -0.01 -10.85 14.47
N GLY A 130 0.29 -10.02 15.47
CA GLY A 130 0.90 -8.72 15.25
C GLY A 130 0.00 -7.55 15.64
N SER A 131 0.09 -6.43 14.94
CA SER A 131 -0.64 -5.22 15.29
C SER A 131 -1.96 -5.03 14.51
N LYS A 132 -2.89 -4.28 15.11
CA LYS A 132 -4.11 -3.81 14.44
C LYS A 132 -3.79 -3.01 13.15
N ILE A 133 -2.68 -2.23 13.19
CA ILE A 133 -2.25 -1.39 12.07
C ILE A 133 -1.80 -2.25 10.88
N ASP A 134 -1.00 -3.30 11.13
CA ASP A 134 -0.51 -4.19 10.09
C ASP A 134 -1.66 -4.97 9.45
N PHE A 135 -2.59 -5.46 10.26
CA PHE A 135 -3.79 -6.12 9.76
C PHE A 135 -4.62 -5.19 8.87
N ARG A 136 -4.82 -3.93 9.29
CA ARG A 136 -5.50 -2.92 8.46
C ARG A 136 -4.78 -2.69 7.14
N LYS A 137 -3.44 -2.56 7.14
CA LYS A 137 -2.64 -2.36 5.92
C LYS A 137 -2.87 -3.49 4.91
N ILE A 138 -2.83 -4.74 5.36
CA ILE A 138 -3.08 -5.90 4.48
C ILE A 138 -4.50 -5.90 3.94
N MET A 139 -5.49 -5.61 4.79
CA MET A 139 -6.88 -5.56 4.34
C MET A 139 -7.11 -4.50 3.26
N ILE A 140 -6.53 -3.31 3.42
CA ILE A 140 -6.63 -2.23 2.42
C ILE A 140 -5.85 -2.54 1.13
N ALA A 141 -4.74 -3.29 1.24
CA ALA A 141 -3.99 -3.72 0.06
C ALA A 141 -4.78 -4.71 -0.82
N ASN A 142 -5.80 -5.36 -0.27
CA ASN A 142 -6.75 -6.13 -1.05
C ASN A 142 -7.79 -5.18 -1.68
N GLU A 143 -7.81 -5.10 -3.02
CA GLU A 143 -8.68 -4.21 -3.79
C GLU A 143 -10.19 -4.41 -3.54
N GLU A 144 -10.57 -5.53 -2.92
CA GLU A 144 -11.96 -5.84 -2.57
C GLU A 144 -12.45 -5.12 -1.31
N PHE A 145 -11.54 -4.49 -0.54
CA PHE A 145 -11.89 -3.80 0.68
C PHE A 145 -11.46 -2.34 0.65
N ASP A 146 -12.38 -1.44 0.99
CA ASP A 146 -12.08 -0.07 1.34
C ASP A 146 -12.12 0.12 2.85
N HIS A 147 -11.27 0.99 3.35
CA HIS A 147 -11.30 1.39 4.74
C HIS A 147 -12.44 2.39 5.00
N SER A 148 -13.23 2.14 6.05
CA SER A 148 -14.24 3.09 6.53
C SER A 148 -13.83 3.62 7.90
N PRO A 149 -13.34 4.86 7.99
CA PRO A 149 -12.84 5.42 9.25
C PRO A 149 -13.95 5.78 10.26
N ASP A 150 -15.21 5.90 9.82
CA ASP A 150 -16.29 6.50 10.60
C ASP A 150 -16.61 5.78 11.93
N ASP A 151 -16.26 4.50 12.08
CA ASP A 151 -16.55 3.71 13.27
C ASP A 151 -15.29 3.12 13.94
N GLU A 152 -14.10 3.45 13.48
CA GLU A 152 -12.87 2.81 13.93
C GLU A 152 -12.61 2.97 15.43
N ASP A 153 -12.92 4.12 15.97
CA ASP A 153 -12.68 4.43 17.40
C ASP A 153 -13.66 3.74 18.35
N ARG A 154 -14.85 3.36 17.87
CA ARG A 154 -15.90 2.80 18.71
C ARG A 154 -15.96 1.27 18.70
N ILE A 155 -15.67 0.64 17.56
CA ILE A 155 -16.03 -0.76 17.33
C ILE A 155 -14.81 -1.61 16.89
N GLY A 156 -13.69 -0.99 16.51
CA GLY A 156 -12.52 -1.70 15.99
C GLY A 156 -12.17 -1.26 14.58
N LEU A 157 -12.04 -2.18 13.62
CA LEU A 157 -11.79 -1.87 12.22
C LEU A 157 -13.07 -1.97 11.41
N SER A 158 -13.28 -1.03 10.51
CA SER A 158 -14.43 -1.02 9.61
C SER A 158 -13.99 -0.99 8.15
N PHE A 159 -14.56 -1.89 7.33
CA PHE A 159 -14.27 -2.02 5.92
C PHE A 159 -15.57 -2.05 5.11
N ILE A 160 -15.50 -1.60 3.86
CA ILE A 160 -16.57 -1.70 2.88
C ILE A 160 -16.13 -2.73 1.83
N TYR A 161 -16.92 -3.78 1.66
CA TYR A 161 -16.68 -4.80 0.64
C TYR A 161 -17.14 -4.30 -0.73
N LYS A 162 -16.27 -4.44 -1.73
CA LYS A 162 -16.53 -4.12 -3.14
C LYS A 162 -16.60 -5.42 -3.93
N LYS A 163 -17.80 -5.86 -4.24
CA LYS A 163 -17.93 -7.00 -5.16
C LYS A 163 -17.36 -6.60 -6.53
N ARG A 164 -16.38 -7.36 -7.03
CA ARG A 164 -16.00 -7.26 -8.45
C ARG A 164 -17.17 -7.73 -9.30
N ILE A 165 -17.64 -6.86 -10.19
CA ILE A 165 -18.68 -7.19 -11.19
C ILE A 165 -18.00 -7.88 -12.36
#